data_22147e94ba6567d602ddb7a2406bb39f
#
_entry.id   22147e94ba6567d602ddb7a2406bb39f
#
_cell.length_a   1.000
_cell.length_b   1.000
_cell.length_c   1.000
_cell.angle_alpha   90.00
_cell.angle_beta   90.00
_cell.angle_gamma   90.00
#
_symmetry.space_group_name_H-M   'P 1'
#
loop_
_entity.id
_entity.type
_entity.pdbx_description
1 polymer ?
#
loop_
_entity_poly.entity_id
_entity_poly.type
_entity_poly.pdbx_seq_one_letter_code
_entity_poly.pdbx_strand_id
1 'polypeptide(L)'
;MKRSIKKVYLTREGYEKLKKELEELRHKLMYEISERIKEARELGDISENSEYEAAKNEQGRIGSRIMEIEQILNAAEIIDSQDTSKVSLGNWVILKNKQTGEDFKIRLVTPQEADIFNNKISEDSPIGRSILGKRVGDVVKVQTPSGMAEYEIQAIELD
;
A
#
# COMPACT_ATOMS: atom_id res chain seq x y z
N MET A 1 -2.66 11.54 29.75
CA MET A 1 -2.26 11.97 28.41
C MET A 1 -2.82 11.00 27.38
N LYS A 2 -3.75 11.45 26.59
CA LYS A 2 -4.34 10.59 25.56
C LYS A 2 -3.41 10.53 24.35
N ARG A 3 -2.99 9.33 23.95
CA ARG A 3 -2.31 9.15 22.67
C ARG A 3 -3.31 9.43 21.57
N SER A 4 -3.01 10.38 20.68
CA SER A 4 -3.79 10.54 19.48
C SER A 4 -3.59 9.31 18.60
N ILE A 5 -4.65 8.59 18.33
CA ILE A 5 -4.61 7.47 17.40
C ILE A 5 -4.50 8.07 16.00
N LYS A 6 -3.39 7.78 15.33
CA LYS A 6 -3.18 8.25 13.97
C LYS A 6 -4.15 7.53 13.04
N LYS A 7 -5.06 8.28 12.42
CA LYS A 7 -6.00 7.71 11.46
C LYS A 7 -5.24 7.23 10.22
N VAL A 8 -5.64 6.08 9.70
CA VAL A 8 -5.13 5.54 8.44
C VAL A 8 -6.22 5.70 7.39
N TYR A 9 -5.87 6.32 6.27
CA TYR A 9 -6.80 6.47 5.17
C TYR A 9 -6.48 5.46 4.08
N LEU A 10 -7.50 4.74 3.62
CA LEU A 10 -7.38 3.74 2.56
C LEU A 10 -8.46 3.98 1.52
N THR A 11 -8.15 3.66 0.27
CA THR A 11 -9.18 3.52 -0.75
C THR A 11 -9.98 2.25 -0.46
N ARG A 12 -11.18 2.13 -1.02
CA ARG A 12 -11.97 0.91 -0.87
C ARG A 12 -11.22 -0.31 -1.43
N GLU A 13 -10.56 -0.14 -2.57
CA GLU A 13 -9.76 -1.21 -3.17
C GLU A 13 -8.62 -1.65 -2.24
N GLY A 14 -7.89 -0.70 -1.66
CA GLY A 14 -6.80 -0.99 -0.72
C GLY A 14 -7.30 -1.69 0.53
N TYR A 15 -8.43 -1.27 1.07
CA TYR A 15 -9.06 -1.89 2.23
C TYR A 15 -9.42 -3.36 1.94
N GLU A 16 -10.09 -3.61 0.82
CA GLU A 16 -10.49 -4.97 0.43
C GLU A 16 -9.28 -5.86 0.17
N LYS A 17 -8.23 -5.31 -0.42
CA LYS A 17 -6.98 -6.03 -0.69
C LYS A 17 -6.29 -6.47 0.60
N LEU A 18 -6.21 -5.57 1.60
CA LEU A 18 -5.65 -5.90 2.90
C LEU A 18 -6.49 -6.92 3.65
N LYS A 19 -7.81 -6.80 3.57
CA LYS A 19 -8.74 -7.75 4.17
C LYS A 19 -8.55 -9.15 3.60
N LYS A 20 -8.39 -9.25 2.29
CA LYS A 20 -8.13 -10.52 1.61
C LYS A 20 -6.79 -11.12 2.03
N GLU A 21 -5.73 -10.30 2.08
CA GLU A 21 -4.43 -10.72 2.57
C GLU A 21 -4.51 -11.27 3.98
N LEU A 22 -5.26 -10.60 4.86
CA LEU A 22 -5.46 -11.04 6.23
C LEU A 22 -6.10 -12.42 6.31
N GLU A 23 -7.15 -12.66 5.52
CA GLU A 23 -7.82 -13.96 5.48
C GLU A 23 -6.87 -15.06 4.99
N GLU A 24 -6.10 -14.79 3.94
CA GLU A 24 -5.12 -15.73 3.40
C GLU A 24 -4.04 -16.06 4.42
N LEU A 25 -3.52 -15.06 5.13
CA LEU A 25 -2.50 -15.27 6.16
C LEU A 25 -3.04 -16.04 7.36
N ARG A 26 -4.26 -15.76 7.79
CA ARG A 26 -4.90 -16.50 8.89
C ARG A 26 -5.07 -17.96 8.53
N HIS A 27 -5.52 -18.23 7.30
CA HIS A 27 -5.67 -19.60 6.80
C HIS A 27 -4.32 -20.33 6.77
N LYS A 28 -3.31 -19.67 6.23
CA LYS A 28 -1.96 -20.22 6.16
C LYS A 28 -1.41 -20.53 7.56
N LEU A 29 -1.58 -19.64 8.51
CA LEU A 29 -1.12 -19.83 9.88
C LEU A 29 -1.85 -20.99 10.57
N MET A 30 -3.16 -21.07 10.39
CA MET A 30 -4.00 -22.06 11.06
C MET A 30 -3.79 -23.48 10.51
N TYR A 31 -3.61 -23.62 9.21
CA TYR A 31 -3.56 -24.94 8.57
C TYR A 31 -2.17 -25.34 8.10
N GLU A 32 -1.54 -24.56 7.24
CA GLU A 32 -0.26 -24.94 6.63
C GLU A 32 0.89 -24.92 7.62
N ILE A 33 1.04 -23.84 8.37
CA ILE A 33 2.18 -23.69 9.30
C ILE A 33 2.02 -24.61 10.50
N SER A 34 0.81 -24.75 11.01
CA SER A 34 0.53 -25.67 12.12
C SER A 34 0.86 -27.12 11.74
N GLU A 35 0.50 -27.54 10.54
CA GLU A 35 0.80 -28.88 10.02
C GLU A 35 2.30 -29.08 9.86
N ARG A 36 3.01 -28.08 9.33
CA ARG A 36 4.47 -28.15 9.19
C ARG A 36 5.17 -28.27 10.55
N ILE A 37 4.70 -27.55 11.56
CA ILE A 37 5.26 -27.64 12.91
C ILE A 37 5.02 -29.02 13.49
N LYS A 38 3.83 -29.55 13.33
CA LYS A 38 3.47 -30.90 13.80
C LYS A 38 4.36 -31.96 13.15
N GLU A 39 4.50 -31.93 11.84
CA GLU A 39 5.33 -32.87 11.07
C GLU A 39 6.80 -32.76 11.50
N ALA A 40 7.32 -31.56 11.69
CA ALA A 40 8.68 -31.35 12.12
C ALA A 40 8.94 -31.91 13.52
N ARG A 41 7.97 -31.79 14.43
CA ARG A 41 8.06 -32.40 15.78
C ARG A 41 8.16 -33.93 15.70
N GLU A 42 7.45 -34.54 14.79
CA GLU A 42 7.44 -35.99 14.62
C GLU A 42 8.74 -36.53 14.05
N LEU A 43 9.58 -35.68 13.44
CA LEU A 43 10.86 -36.09 12.84
C LEU A 43 12.00 -36.31 13.85
N GLY A 44 11.80 -35.97 15.13
CA GLY A 44 12.78 -36.27 16.18
C GLY A 44 13.13 -35.10 17.06
N ASP A 45 14.44 -34.90 17.41
CA ASP A 45 14.92 -33.95 18.38
C ASP A 45 14.63 -32.51 17.93
N ILE A 46 13.77 -31.84 18.67
CA ILE A 46 13.32 -30.46 18.41
C ILE A 46 14.49 -29.47 18.52
N SER A 47 15.45 -29.71 19.42
CA SER A 47 16.56 -28.78 19.67
C SER A 47 17.51 -28.64 18.47
N GLU A 48 17.56 -29.63 17.58
CA GLU A 48 18.43 -29.63 16.40
C GLU A 48 17.65 -29.70 15.09
N ASN A 49 16.33 -29.56 15.16
CA ASN A 49 15.47 -29.71 13.99
C ASN A 49 15.31 -28.38 13.25
N SER A 50 16.06 -28.24 12.14
CA SER A 50 16.01 -27.03 11.31
C SER A 50 14.63 -26.80 10.65
N GLU A 51 13.91 -27.87 10.36
CA GLU A 51 12.55 -27.80 9.82
C GLU A 51 11.58 -27.17 10.83
N TYR A 52 11.71 -27.58 12.09
CA TYR A 52 10.92 -27.04 13.18
C TYR A 52 11.22 -25.53 13.36
N GLU A 53 12.49 -25.15 13.39
CA GLU A 53 12.90 -23.75 13.54
C GLU A 53 12.43 -22.90 12.37
N ALA A 54 12.55 -23.40 11.14
CA ALA A 54 12.07 -22.68 9.95
C ALA A 54 10.57 -22.44 10.02
N ALA A 55 9.81 -23.46 10.41
CA ALA A 55 8.35 -23.33 10.55
C ALA A 55 7.95 -22.36 11.67
N LYS A 56 8.67 -22.38 12.79
CA LYS A 56 8.43 -21.43 13.91
C LYS A 56 8.78 -20.00 13.51
N ASN A 57 9.85 -19.79 12.78
CA ASN A 57 10.23 -18.46 12.29
C ASN A 57 9.20 -17.92 11.33
N GLU A 58 8.69 -18.74 10.42
CA GLU A 58 7.63 -18.36 9.50
C GLU A 58 6.33 -18.04 10.24
N GLN A 59 5.98 -18.84 11.26
CA GLN A 59 4.84 -18.56 12.12
C GLN A 59 4.93 -17.15 12.73
N GLY A 60 6.11 -16.79 13.24
CA GLY A 60 6.35 -15.47 13.82
C GLY A 60 6.18 -14.34 12.81
N ARG A 61 6.72 -14.51 11.60
CA ARG A 61 6.59 -13.51 10.53
C ARG A 61 5.14 -13.30 10.11
N ILE A 62 4.42 -14.39 9.91
CA ILE A 62 3.01 -14.33 9.53
C ILE A 62 2.18 -13.71 10.63
N GLY A 63 2.42 -14.10 11.89
CA GLY A 63 1.74 -13.53 13.04
C GLY A 63 1.94 -12.01 13.16
N SER A 64 3.17 -11.55 12.95
CA SER A 64 3.49 -10.12 12.96
C SER A 64 2.76 -9.36 11.84
N ARG A 65 2.72 -9.93 10.64
CA ARG A 65 2.02 -9.31 9.52
C ARG A 65 0.51 -9.26 9.76
N ILE A 66 -0.07 -10.31 10.33
CA ILE A 66 -1.48 -10.35 10.72
C ILE A 66 -1.79 -9.20 11.69
N MET A 67 -0.97 -9.03 12.73
CA MET A 67 -1.16 -7.95 13.69
C MET A 67 -1.06 -6.57 13.05
N GLU A 68 -0.10 -6.39 12.16
CA GLU A 68 0.06 -5.14 11.42
C GLU A 68 -1.17 -4.82 10.58
N ILE A 69 -1.68 -5.80 9.81
CA ILE A 69 -2.88 -5.61 8.99
C ILE A 69 -4.10 -5.31 9.86
N GLU A 70 -4.27 -6.04 10.97
CA GLU A 70 -5.38 -5.82 11.88
C GLU A 70 -5.35 -4.39 12.44
N GLN A 71 -4.18 -3.88 12.80
CA GLN A 71 -4.03 -2.50 13.28
C GLN A 71 -4.40 -1.49 12.19
N ILE A 72 -3.93 -1.72 10.96
CA ILE A 72 -4.27 -0.85 9.83
C ILE A 72 -5.78 -0.84 9.58
N LEU A 73 -6.41 -2.02 9.51
CA LEU A 73 -7.85 -2.12 9.25
C LEU A 73 -8.68 -1.50 10.36
N ASN A 74 -8.28 -1.65 11.61
CA ASN A 74 -9.00 -1.07 12.75
C ASN A 74 -8.91 0.46 12.80
N ALA A 75 -7.81 1.02 12.30
CA ALA A 75 -7.61 2.47 12.25
C ALA A 75 -8.06 3.10 10.93
N ALA A 76 -8.49 2.28 9.97
CA ALA A 76 -8.74 2.74 8.62
C ALA A 76 -10.07 3.51 8.49
N GLU A 77 -10.01 4.63 7.77
CA GLU A 77 -11.18 5.27 7.19
C GLU A 77 -11.10 5.08 5.68
N ILE A 78 -12.20 4.64 5.09
CA ILE A 78 -12.28 4.44 3.65
C ILE A 78 -12.55 5.78 2.98
N ILE A 79 -11.66 6.15 2.05
CA ILE A 79 -11.84 7.34 1.24
C ILE A 79 -12.44 6.91 -0.09
N ASP A 80 -13.62 7.39 -0.37
CA ASP A 80 -14.34 7.09 -1.60
C ASP A 80 -14.55 8.42 -2.34
N SER A 81 -13.53 8.86 -3.08
CA SER A 81 -13.60 10.13 -3.79
C SER A 81 -14.28 9.98 -5.14
N GLN A 82 -15.46 10.55 -5.25
CA GLN A 82 -16.19 10.67 -6.50
C GLN A 82 -15.91 12.01 -7.20
N ASP A 83 -15.13 12.88 -6.56
CA ASP A 83 -14.84 14.21 -7.06
C ASP A 83 -13.61 14.19 -7.98
N THR A 84 -13.82 14.61 -9.23
CA THR A 84 -12.75 14.76 -10.22
C THR A 84 -12.42 16.23 -10.51
N SER A 85 -13.00 17.18 -9.76
CA SER A 85 -12.69 18.61 -9.94
C SER A 85 -11.28 18.96 -9.50
N LYS A 86 -10.72 18.14 -8.61
CA LYS A 86 -9.34 18.29 -8.12
C LYS A 86 -8.77 16.89 -7.83
N VAL A 87 -7.45 16.80 -7.83
CA VAL A 87 -6.77 15.55 -7.52
C VAL A 87 -7.02 15.18 -6.07
N SER A 88 -7.55 13.99 -5.86
CA SER A 88 -7.84 13.43 -4.54
C SER A 88 -7.31 12.01 -4.45
N LEU A 89 -7.18 11.49 -3.22
CA LEU A 89 -6.77 10.10 -3.01
C LEU A 89 -7.71 9.14 -3.75
N GLY A 90 -7.12 8.15 -4.42
CA GLY A 90 -7.86 7.15 -5.18
C GLY A 90 -8.10 7.51 -6.63
N ASN A 91 -7.88 8.76 -7.02
CA ASN A 91 -8.04 9.17 -8.42
C ASN A 91 -6.87 8.69 -9.28
N TRP A 92 -7.17 8.35 -10.52
CA TRP A 92 -6.17 8.23 -11.56
C TRP A 92 -5.91 9.61 -12.16
N VAL A 93 -4.66 9.93 -12.37
CA VAL A 93 -4.25 11.23 -12.89
C VAL A 93 -3.34 11.03 -14.08
N ILE A 94 -3.67 11.69 -15.18
CA ILE A 94 -2.81 11.69 -16.37
C ILE A 94 -1.96 12.95 -16.31
N LEU A 95 -0.65 12.78 -16.27
CA LEU A 95 0.34 13.85 -16.19
C LEU A 95 1.14 13.92 -17.47
N LYS A 96 1.41 15.12 -17.94
CA LYS A 96 2.28 15.35 -19.09
C LYS A 96 3.57 16.00 -18.61
N ASN A 97 4.69 15.38 -18.95
CA ASN A 97 5.98 16.00 -18.71
C ASN A 97 6.17 17.13 -19.72
N LYS A 98 6.26 18.37 -19.23
CA LYS A 98 6.35 19.54 -20.09
C LYS A 98 7.65 19.62 -20.89
N GLN A 99 8.70 18.96 -20.41
CA GLN A 99 10.02 18.99 -21.07
C GLN A 99 10.14 17.94 -22.18
N THR A 100 9.56 16.74 -21.96
CA THR A 100 9.63 15.64 -22.92
C THR A 100 8.37 15.48 -23.76
N GLY A 101 7.25 16.01 -23.30
CA GLY A 101 5.95 15.84 -23.94
C GLY A 101 5.30 14.49 -23.71
N GLU A 102 5.92 13.61 -22.91
CA GLU A 102 5.36 12.29 -22.61
C GLU A 102 4.26 12.37 -21.56
N ASP A 103 3.20 11.60 -21.79
CA ASP A 103 2.11 11.43 -20.85
C ASP A 103 2.31 10.14 -20.05
N PHE A 104 1.91 10.16 -18.80
CA PHE A 104 1.86 8.93 -17.99
C PHE A 104 0.69 8.99 -17.01
N LYS A 105 0.18 7.83 -16.67
CA LYS A 105 -0.98 7.68 -15.79
C LYS A 105 -0.55 7.10 -14.45
N ILE A 106 -0.91 7.78 -13.38
CA ILE A 106 -0.65 7.31 -12.01
C ILE A 106 -1.93 7.30 -11.20
N ARG A 107 -1.96 6.49 -10.17
CA ARG A 107 -3.02 6.53 -9.16
C ARG A 107 -2.44 7.10 -7.88
N LEU A 108 -3.10 8.12 -7.34
CA LEU A 108 -2.69 8.71 -6.07
C LEU A 108 -3.27 7.88 -4.93
N VAL A 109 -2.41 7.34 -4.08
CA VAL A 109 -2.80 6.42 -3.01
C VAL A 109 -2.13 6.80 -1.69
N THR A 110 -2.53 6.12 -0.61
CA THR A 110 -1.87 6.26 0.68
C THR A 110 -0.53 5.52 0.69
N PRO A 111 0.38 5.83 1.63
CA PRO A 111 1.66 5.13 1.70
C PRO A 111 1.53 3.60 1.80
N GLN A 112 0.48 3.10 2.48
CA GLN A 112 0.25 1.68 2.64
C GLN A 112 -0.09 0.98 1.33
N GLU A 113 -0.67 1.72 0.38
CA GLU A 113 -1.10 1.18 -0.91
C GLU A 113 -0.10 1.44 -2.03
N ALA A 114 0.98 2.18 -1.76
CA ALA A 114 1.95 2.58 -2.79
C ALA A 114 2.60 1.36 -3.46
N ASP A 115 2.62 1.38 -4.79
CA ASP A 115 3.20 0.33 -5.60
C ASP A 115 3.63 0.92 -6.94
N ILE A 116 4.91 1.25 -7.04
CA ILE A 116 5.48 1.91 -8.22
C ILE A 116 5.29 1.07 -9.49
N PHE A 117 5.39 -0.25 -9.36
CA PHE A 117 5.24 -1.15 -10.51
C PHE A 117 3.84 -1.13 -11.11
N ASN A 118 2.84 -0.79 -10.31
CA ASN A 118 1.45 -0.64 -10.75
C ASN A 118 1.04 0.83 -10.88
N ASN A 119 2.00 1.73 -10.94
CA ASN A 119 1.79 3.18 -11.06
C ASN A 119 0.98 3.79 -9.91
N LYS A 120 1.01 3.16 -8.74
CA LYS A 120 0.37 3.67 -7.53
C LYS A 120 1.39 4.49 -6.74
N ILE A 121 1.17 5.78 -6.71
CA ILE A 121 2.10 6.74 -6.12
C ILE A 121 1.53 7.27 -4.81
N SER A 122 2.38 7.24 -3.76
CA SER A 122 1.99 7.75 -2.44
C SER A 122 1.73 9.26 -2.47
N GLU A 123 0.73 9.70 -1.73
CA GLU A 123 0.48 11.11 -1.47
C GLU A 123 1.67 11.81 -0.79
N ASP A 124 2.51 11.04 -0.08
CA ASP A 124 3.71 11.56 0.60
C ASP A 124 4.92 11.68 -0.32
N SER A 125 4.86 11.12 -1.53
CA SER A 125 5.94 11.23 -2.51
C SER A 125 6.04 12.67 -3.05
N PRO A 126 7.20 13.07 -3.61
CA PRO A 126 7.33 14.41 -4.18
C PRO A 126 6.26 14.73 -5.23
N ILE A 127 5.98 13.81 -6.15
CA ILE A 127 4.91 13.98 -7.16
C ILE A 127 3.55 14.03 -6.47
N GLY A 128 3.27 13.09 -5.57
CA GLY A 128 1.98 13.01 -4.89
C GLY A 128 1.64 14.29 -4.13
N ARG A 129 2.60 14.83 -3.38
CA ARG A 129 2.40 16.08 -2.64
C ARG A 129 2.17 17.26 -3.56
N SER A 130 2.84 17.27 -4.72
CA SER A 130 2.74 18.37 -5.67
C SER A 130 1.38 18.42 -6.37
N ILE A 131 0.78 17.27 -6.67
CA ILE A 131 -0.46 17.21 -7.44
C ILE A 131 -1.72 17.17 -6.58
N LEU A 132 -1.62 16.75 -5.32
CA LEU A 132 -2.79 16.66 -4.44
C LEU A 132 -3.50 18.01 -4.33
N GLY A 133 -4.81 18.02 -4.61
CA GLY A 133 -5.63 19.22 -4.58
C GLY A 133 -5.52 20.11 -5.81
N LYS A 134 -4.72 19.74 -6.77
CA LYS A 134 -4.58 20.50 -8.03
C LYS A 134 -5.69 20.11 -9.02
N ARG A 135 -5.85 20.94 -10.04
CA ARG A 135 -6.91 20.78 -11.04
C ARG A 135 -6.32 20.50 -12.41
N VAL A 136 -7.15 20.00 -13.30
CA VAL A 136 -6.78 19.84 -14.72
C VAL A 136 -6.30 21.17 -15.28
N GLY A 137 -5.18 21.16 -15.96
CA GLY A 137 -4.54 22.35 -16.52
C GLY A 137 -3.47 22.95 -15.60
N ASP A 138 -3.43 22.59 -14.34
CA ASP A 138 -2.39 23.08 -13.43
C ASP A 138 -1.04 22.45 -13.78
N VAL A 139 0.02 23.25 -13.67
CA VAL A 139 1.40 22.84 -13.86
C VAL A 139 2.09 22.81 -12.51
N VAL A 140 2.72 21.70 -12.18
CA VAL A 140 3.45 21.52 -10.92
C VAL A 140 4.93 21.31 -11.19
N LYS A 141 5.76 21.79 -10.28
CA LYS A 141 7.22 21.58 -10.31
C LYS A 141 7.59 20.55 -9.26
N VAL A 142 8.30 19.52 -9.67
CA VAL A 142 8.69 18.42 -8.79
C VAL A 142 10.20 18.26 -8.83
N GLN A 143 10.81 18.24 -7.65
CA GLN A 143 12.24 17.93 -7.53
C GLN A 143 12.42 16.42 -7.70
N THR A 144 13.18 16.03 -8.71
CA THR A 144 13.54 14.62 -8.97
C THR A 144 15.04 14.44 -8.82
N PRO A 145 15.55 13.20 -8.75
CA PRO A 145 16.99 12.97 -8.73
C PRO A 145 17.72 13.53 -9.95
N SER A 146 17.01 13.67 -11.08
CA SER A 146 17.57 14.24 -12.33
C SER A 146 17.44 15.76 -12.42
N GLY A 147 16.85 16.42 -11.41
CA GLY A 147 16.61 17.85 -11.38
C GLY A 147 15.12 18.19 -11.27
N MET A 148 14.78 19.44 -11.55
CA MET A 148 13.39 19.89 -11.52
C MET A 148 12.65 19.41 -12.77
N ALA A 149 11.50 18.78 -12.55
CA ALA A 149 10.61 18.39 -13.64
C ALA A 149 9.28 19.17 -13.53
N GLU A 150 8.71 19.50 -14.66
CA GLU A 150 7.41 20.17 -14.73
C GLU A 150 6.37 19.22 -15.32
N TYR A 151 5.25 19.09 -14.63
CA TYR A 151 4.14 18.23 -15.06
C TYR A 151 2.86 19.05 -15.13
N GLU A 152 2.10 18.81 -16.20
CA GLU A 152 0.77 19.38 -16.37
C GLU A 152 -0.28 18.29 -16.14
N ILE A 153 -1.29 18.61 -15.34
CA ILE A 153 -2.40 17.69 -15.10
C ILE A 153 -3.32 17.72 -16.32
N GLN A 154 -3.36 16.60 -17.06
CA GLN A 154 -4.15 16.49 -18.27
C GLN A 154 -5.57 16.03 -18.01
N ALA A 155 -5.73 15.09 -17.08
CA ALA A 155 -7.02 14.51 -16.74
C ALA A 155 -7.01 13.92 -15.34
N ILE A 156 -8.18 13.92 -14.72
CA ILE A 156 -8.44 13.25 -13.44
C ILE A 156 -9.57 12.28 -13.69
N GLU A 157 -9.34 11.00 -13.41
CA GLU A 157 -10.29 9.95 -13.70
C GLU A 157 -10.64 9.15 -12.44
N LEU A 158 -11.87 8.66 -12.40
CA LEU A 158 -12.31 7.69 -11.41
C LEU A 158 -11.89 6.30 -11.85
N ASP A 159 -11.87 5.38 -10.91
CA ASP A 159 -11.55 3.97 -11.17
C ASP A 159 -12.62 3.30 -12.02
#